data_aece6674da9a660482d68dabdff40a32
#
_entry.id   aece6674da9a660482d68dabdff40a32
#
_cell.length_a   1.000
_cell.length_b   1.000
_cell.length_c   1.000
_cell.angle_alpha   90.00
_cell.angle_beta   90.00
_cell.angle_gamma   90.00
#
_symmetry.space_group_name_H-M   'P 1'
#
loop_
_entity.id
_entity.type
_entity.pdbx_description
1 polymer ?
#
loop_
_entity_poly.entity_id
_entity_poly.type
_entity_poly.pdbx_seq_one_letter_code
_entity_poly.pdbx_strand_id
1 'polypeptide(L)'
;MTKVYFYHTENIQFMFREWRKGSFPGHLLYGATHLERHGIEIIPHKFKEFGLKRLPLMLYTAYRILTCREKYDAIYATHYRGLEIIIFLHALGLYRRPIILWHHQPIVRSSKKWREVLGRLFYKGMDDMFFFSQDLIDESLKTSKAVPERMHLGHWGPDIEYYDRVIASEKENVVASGKGSSNHEGFISTGREMRDMKTLVEAFNATGAPIEIYLNKRNCGIDYEAMFAAMDIRDNVKVHFTSGYKHSDFCMLVYRAQCVCICCLETKYTVGLTTVVEALGLGVPMICSRNPHLPMDIEKEGCGILVDYGDIEGWISAIRYITEHPDKAAEMGRNARALAQRKFNVEICAKEVAEVVKRS
;
A
#
# COMPACT_ATOMS: atom_id res chain seq x y z
N MET A 1 11.89 17.10 -22.59
CA MET A 1 11.78 16.13 -21.51
C MET A 1 10.81 16.69 -20.49
N THR A 2 9.72 16.01 -20.25
CA THR A 2 8.67 16.44 -19.30
C THR A 2 9.21 16.40 -17.88
N LYS A 3 8.91 17.42 -17.07
CA LYS A 3 9.32 17.50 -15.68
C LYS A 3 8.11 17.56 -14.76
N VAL A 4 8.11 16.76 -13.69
CA VAL A 4 7.04 16.77 -12.68
C VAL A 4 7.56 17.18 -11.32
N TYR A 5 6.79 18.03 -10.64
CA TYR A 5 6.99 18.30 -9.23
C TYR A 5 6.37 17.14 -8.43
N PHE A 6 7.21 16.27 -7.88
CA PHE A 6 6.75 15.09 -7.16
C PHE A 6 6.50 15.40 -5.68
N TYR A 7 5.27 15.19 -5.25
CA TYR A 7 4.82 15.44 -3.89
C TYR A 7 4.45 14.16 -3.14
N HIS A 8 4.96 14.04 -1.92
CA HIS A 8 4.61 13.02 -0.95
C HIS A 8 4.66 13.63 0.44
N THR A 9 3.86 13.15 1.41
CA THR A 9 3.88 13.64 2.81
C THR A 9 5.07 13.17 3.61
N GLU A 10 5.74 12.12 3.16
CA GLU A 10 6.94 11.57 3.78
C GLU A 10 8.21 12.17 3.18
N ASN A 11 9.35 11.86 3.81
CA ASN A 11 10.67 12.34 3.35
C ASN A 11 11.13 11.63 2.08
N ILE A 12 10.69 12.14 0.93
CA ILE A 12 11.04 11.55 -0.39
C ILE A 12 12.53 11.62 -0.72
N GLN A 13 13.27 12.63 -0.22
CA GLN A 13 14.72 12.68 -0.42
C GLN A 13 15.41 11.48 0.28
N PHE A 14 14.96 11.16 1.49
CA PHE A 14 15.41 9.96 2.20
C PHE A 14 15.00 8.69 1.44
N MET A 15 13.72 8.58 1.04
CA MET A 15 13.20 7.39 0.35
C MET A 15 13.91 7.12 -0.98
N PHE A 16 14.15 8.14 -1.81
CA PHE A 16 14.92 8.01 -3.05
C PHE A 16 16.39 7.63 -2.80
N ARG A 17 17.01 8.18 -1.77
CA ARG A 17 18.39 7.84 -1.40
C ARG A 17 18.49 6.38 -0.99
N GLU A 18 17.58 5.91 -0.15
CA GLU A 18 17.59 4.52 0.31
C GLU A 18 17.19 3.54 -0.81
N TRP A 19 16.25 3.93 -1.68
CA TRP A 19 15.94 3.14 -2.88
C TRP A 19 17.18 2.96 -3.79
N ARG A 20 17.93 4.02 -4.07
CA ARG A 20 19.16 3.95 -4.87
C ARG A 20 20.22 3.05 -4.25
N LYS A 21 20.23 2.93 -2.93
CA LYS A 21 21.09 1.98 -2.19
C LYS A 21 20.56 0.55 -2.19
N GLY A 22 19.36 0.31 -2.68
CA GLY A 22 18.69 -0.99 -2.63
C GLY A 22 18.11 -1.37 -1.27
N SER A 23 18.04 -0.45 -0.30
CA SER A 23 17.55 -0.69 1.07
C SER A 23 16.07 -0.31 1.26
N PHE A 24 15.42 0.25 0.23
CA PHE A 24 14.03 0.69 0.28
C PHE A 24 13.31 0.36 -1.02
N PRO A 25 12.06 -0.15 -0.98
CA PRO A 25 11.32 -0.54 -2.17
C PRO A 25 10.76 0.65 -2.94
N GLY A 26 10.90 0.63 -4.25
CA GLY A 26 10.47 1.72 -5.12
C GLY A 26 8.95 1.89 -5.23
N HIS A 27 8.16 0.84 -4.98
CA HIS A 27 6.70 0.93 -5.09
C HIS A 27 6.07 1.90 -4.10
N LEU A 28 6.68 2.14 -2.94
CA LEU A 28 6.24 3.16 -1.98
C LEU A 28 6.43 4.60 -2.48
N LEU A 29 7.08 4.76 -3.65
CA LEU A 29 7.19 6.02 -4.39
C LEU A 29 6.25 6.07 -5.61
N TYR A 30 5.26 5.18 -5.68
CA TYR A 30 4.16 5.21 -6.64
C TYR A 30 4.60 5.34 -8.11
N GLY A 31 5.58 4.53 -8.51
CA GLY A 31 6.13 4.54 -9.87
C GLY A 31 7.17 5.64 -10.13
N ALA A 32 7.30 6.63 -9.23
CA ALA A 32 8.20 7.77 -9.43
C ALA A 32 9.67 7.35 -9.65
N THR A 33 10.10 6.23 -9.08
CA THR A 33 11.45 5.66 -9.26
C THR A 33 11.77 5.25 -10.70
N HIS A 34 10.76 5.02 -11.52
CA HIS A 34 10.90 4.52 -12.90
C HIS A 34 10.45 5.53 -13.97
N LEU A 35 9.94 6.71 -13.58
CA LEU A 35 9.46 7.73 -14.52
C LEU A 35 10.55 8.24 -15.47
N GLU A 36 11.82 8.25 -15.04
CA GLU A 36 12.94 8.64 -15.91
C GLU A 36 13.09 7.70 -17.11
N ARG A 37 12.79 6.40 -16.97
CA ARG A 37 12.79 5.41 -18.08
C ARG A 37 11.74 5.79 -19.14
N HIS A 38 10.72 6.54 -18.74
CA HIS A 38 9.66 7.05 -19.63
C HIS A 38 9.86 8.52 -20.03
N GLY A 39 11.05 9.08 -19.84
CA GLY A 39 11.38 10.47 -20.26
C GLY A 39 10.77 11.56 -19.40
N ILE A 40 10.45 11.26 -18.14
CA ILE A 40 9.91 12.21 -17.16
C ILE A 40 10.93 12.42 -16.03
N GLU A 41 11.40 13.65 -15.89
CA GLU A 41 12.30 14.06 -14.80
C GLU A 41 11.49 14.47 -13.56
N ILE A 42 12.01 14.10 -12.38
CA ILE A 42 11.36 14.36 -11.09
C ILE A 42 12.05 15.48 -10.33
N ILE A 43 11.28 16.50 -9.93
CA ILE A 43 11.70 17.51 -8.97
C ILE A 43 11.06 17.14 -7.62
N PRO A 44 11.83 16.61 -6.66
CA PRO A 44 11.26 16.13 -5.40
C PRO A 44 10.88 17.30 -4.48
N HIS A 45 9.67 17.20 -3.89
CA HIS A 45 9.24 18.13 -2.85
C HIS A 45 10.21 18.12 -1.66
N LYS A 46 10.61 19.30 -1.17
CA LYS A 46 11.45 19.40 0.04
C LYS A 46 10.61 19.12 1.28
N PHE A 47 10.87 18.00 1.91
CA PHE A 47 10.16 17.55 3.12
C PHE A 47 10.41 18.48 4.31
N LYS A 48 9.35 18.70 5.09
CA LYS A 48 9.41 19.25 6.46
C LYS A 48 8.32 18.58 7.28
N GLU A 49 8.67 18.15 8.47
CA GLU A 49 7.74 17.48 9.37
C GLU A 49 6.80 18.46 10.05
N PHE A 50 5.50 18.16 10.00
CA PHE A 50 4.45 18.94 10.65
C PHE A 50 3.55 18.07 11.56
N GLY A 51 3.82 16.77 11.65
CA GLY A 51 2.98 15.81 12.35
C GLY A 51 1.53 15.83 11.83
N LEU A 52 0.57 15.95 12.75
CA LEU A 52 -0.86 16.01 12.40
C LEU A 52 -1.37 17.42 12.04
N LYS A 53 -0.52 18.45 12.09
CA LYS A 53 -0.90 19.86 11.86
C LYS A 53 -1.12 20.13 10.36
N ARG A 54 -2.39 20.10 9.93
CA ARG A 54 -2.76 20.19 8.50
C ARG A 54 -2.52 21.58 7.90
N LEU A 55 -2.93 22.64 8.58
CA LEU A 55 -2.79 24.01 8.04
C LEU A 55 -1.33 24.44 7.80
N PRO A 56 -0.39 24.26 8.74
CA PRO A 56 1.03 24.52 8.48
C PRO A 56 1.60 23.69 7.32
N LEU A 57 1.20 22.43 7.17
CA LEU A 57 1.59 21.59 6.04
C LEU A 57 1.09 22.19 4.71
N MET A 58 -0.19 22.56 4.64
CA MET A 58 -0.80 23.18 3.44
C MET A 58 -0.09 24.47 3.03
N LEU A 59 0.17 25.35 3.99
CA LEU A 59 0.86 26.63 3.74
C LEU A 59 2.31 26.41 3.28
N TYR A 60 3.04 25.51 3.92
CA TYR A 60 4.41 25.17 3.52
C TYR A 60 4.45 24.57 2.12
N THR A 61 3.58 23.61 1.83
CA THR A 61 3.51 22.95 0.52
C THR A 61 3.18 23.96 -0.57
N ALA A 62 2.17 24.82 -0.34
CA ALA A 62 1.82 25.90 -1.29
C ALA A 62 3.00 26.85 -1.52
N TYR A 63 3.67 27.31 -0.46
CA TYR A 63 4.87 28.14 -0.57
C TYR A 63 5.95 27.43 -1.42
N ARG A 64 6.25 26.16 -1.16
CA ARG A 64 7.28 25.42 -1.90
C ARG A 64 6.97 25.26 -3.39
N ILE A 65 5.70 25.00 -3.72
CA ILE A 65 5.23 24.84 -5.11
C ILE A 65 5.28 26.18 -5.85
N LEU A 66 4.74 27.26 -5.24
CA LEU A 66 4.65 28.57 -5.87
C LEU A 66 6.01 29.26 -6.02
N THR A 67 6.97 28.94 -5.14
CA THR A 67 8.32 29.51 -5.18
C THR A 67 9.37 28.56 -5.78
N CYS A 68 8.94 27.46 -6.40
CA CYS A 68 9.85 26.54 -7.06
C CYS A 68 10.55 27.26 -8.23
N ARG A 69 11.90 27.29 -8.19
CA ARG A 69 12.71 27.95 -9.22
C ARG A 69 12.87 27.08 -10.47
N GLU A 70 12.77 25.77 -10.32
CA GLU A 70 12.84 24.83 -11.43
C GLU A 70 11.52 24.84 -12.19
N LYS A 71 11.59 24.88 -13.52
CA LYS A 71 10.40 24.76 -14.37
C LYS A 71 9.94 23.30 -14.37
N TYR A 72 8.65 23.08 -14.19
CA TYR A 72 7.98 21.77 -14.29
C TYR A 72 6.65 21.93 -15.02
N ASP A 73 6.19 20.84 -15.61
CA ASP A 73 5.01 20.83 -16.46
C ASP A 73 3.75 20.46 -15.67
N ALA A 74 3.84 19.53 -14.70
CA ALA A 74 2.74 19.07 -13.89
C ALA A 74 3.16 18.80 -12.43
N ILE A 75 2.18 18.71 -11.51
CA ILE A 75 2.36 18.15 -10.19
C ILE A 75 1.95 16.66 -10.26
N TYR A 76 2.84 15.77 -9.82
CA TYR A 76 2.52 14.38 -9.55
C TYR A 76 2.58 14.13 -8.04
N ALA A 77 1.49 13.60 -7.46
CA ALA A 77 1.37 13.44 -6.02
C ALA A 77 0.85 12.06 -5.62
N THR A 78 1.34 11.54 -4.49
CA THR A 78 0.86 10.27 -3.95
C THR A 78 -0.49 10.39 -3.25
N HIS A 79 -0.92 11.59 -2.88
CA HIS A 79 -2.26 11.93 -2.40
C HIS A 79 -2.42 13.46 -2.27
N TYR A 80 -3.64 13.92 -1.97
CA TYR A 80 -3.98 15.35 -1.93
C TYR A 80 -3.66 16.05 -0.60
N ARG A 81 -3.40 15.34 0.51
CA ARG A 81 -3.13 15.95 1.82
C ARG A 81 -1.92 16.88 1.75
N GLY A 82 -2.12 18.15 2.08
CA GLY A 82 -1.11 19.21 1.99
C GLY A 82 -1.17 20.01 0.68
N LEU A 83 -1.82 19.51 -0.37
CA LEU A 83 -1.99 20.19 -1.66
C LEU A 83 -3.27 21.03 -1.74
N GLU A 84 -4.12 21.03 -0.73
CA GLU A 84 -5.47 21.61 -0.78
C GLU A 84 -5.49 23.06 -1.27
N ILE A 85 -4.54 23.89 -0.85
CA ILE A 85 -4.46 25.29 -1.31
C ILE A 85 -4.17 25.33 -2.81
N ILE A 86 -3.22 24.55 -3.32
CA ILE A 86 -2.87 24.51 -4.74
C ILE A 86 -4.03 23.98 -5.57
N ILE A 87 -4.72 22.94 -5.09
CA ILE A 87 -5.90 22.35 -5.73
C ILE A 87 -7.02 23.42 -5.85
N PHE A 88 -7.31 24.17 -4.80
CA PHE A 88 -8.28 25.26 -4.88
C PHE A 88 -7.82 26.40 -5.80
N LEU A 89 -6.55 26.79 -5.77
CA LEU A 89 -6.01 27.79 -6.71
C LEU A 89 -6.13 27.31 -8.15
N HIS A 90 -5.91 26.02 -8.41
CA HIS A 90 -6.08 25.44 -9.75
C HIS A 90 -7.56 25.44 -10.18
N ALA A 91 -8.47 24.99 -9.29
CA ALA A 91 -9.92 25.02 -9.55
C ALA A 91 -10.45 26.41 -9.90
N LEU A 92 -9.83 27.49 -9.35
CA LEU A 92 -10.15 28.89 -9.59
C LEU A 92 -9.40 29.50 -10.80
N GLY A 93 -8.53 28.73 -11.48
CA GLY A 93 -7.73 29.20 -12.61
C GLY A 93 -6.53 30.10 -12.24
N LEU A 94 -6.21 30.20 -10.94
CA LEU A 94 -5.06 30.98 -10.43
C LEU A 94 -3.74 30.22 -10.48
N TYR A 95 -3.81 28.90 -10.53
CA TYR A 95 -2.68 27.99 -10.79
C TYR A 95 -3.01 27.15 -12.03
N ARG A 96 -2.07 27.05 -12.98
CA ARG A 96 -2.40 26.54 -14.34
C ARG A 96 -1.78 25.19 -14.70
N ARG A 97 -0.84 24.67 -13.86
CA ARG A 97 -0.20 23.39 -14.17
C ARG A 97 -1.10 22.25 -13.72
N PRO A 98 -1.21 21.18 -14.52
CA PRO A 98 -2.01 20.00 -14.18
C PRO A 98 -1.62 19.38 -12.84
N ILE A 99 -2.62 18.83 -12.13
CA ILE A 99 -2.46 18.14 -10.86
C ILE A 99 -2.92 16.70 -11.03
N ILE A 100 -1.97 15.78 -11.00
CA ILE A 100 -2.16 14.34 -11.13
C ILE A 100 -1.85 13.70 -9.79
N LEU A 101 -2.76 12.90 -9.24
CA LEU A 101 -2.55 12.33 -7.93
C LEU A 101 -3.22 10.95 -7.73
N TRP A 102 -2.78 10.25 -6.69
CA TRP A 102 -3.44 9.03 -6.22
C TRP A 102 -4.53 9.35 -5.20
N HIS A 103 -5.67 8.70 -5.36
CA HIS A 103 -6.82 8.80 -4.47
C HIS A 103 -7.04 7.45 -3.77
N HIS A 104 -6.84 7.43 -2.44
CA HIS A 104 -6.77 6.19 -1.65
C HIS A 104 -8.13 5.69 -1.17
N GLN A 105 -9.16 6.48 -1.30
CA GLN A 105 -10.52 6.21 -0.81
C GLN A 105 -11.53 6.58 -1.88
N PRO A 106 -12.76 6.08 -1.84
CA PRO A 106 -13.78 6.53 -2.77
C PRO A 106 -14.16 7.99 -2.51
N ILE A 107 -14.54 8.71 -3.56
CA ILE A 107 -15.13 10.05 -3.45
C ILE A 107 -16.56 9.88 -2.95
N VAL A 108 -16.84 10.32 -1.73
CA VAL A 108 -18.16 10.12 -1.12
C VAL A 108 -18.99 11.38 -1.10
N ARG A 109 -20.33 11.23 -1.17
CA ARG A 109 -21.27 12.33 -1.05
C ARG A 109 -21.20 12.95 0.34
N SER A 110 -21.20 14.28 0.40
CA SER A 110 -21.19 15.01 1.67
C SER A 110 -22.62 15.15 2.22
N SER A 111 -22.78 15.02 3.54
CA SER A 111 -24.09 15.16 4.21
C SER A 111 -24.64 16.58 4.15
N LYS A 112 -23.79 17.61 4.08
CA LYS A 112 -24.18 19.03 4.05
C LYS A 112 -24.03 19.60 2.64
N LYS A 113 -25.07 20.29 2.12
CA LYS A 113 -25.08 20.90 0.77
C LYS A 113 -23.87 21.80 0.48
N TRP A 114 -23.48 22.65 1.42
CA TRP A 114 -22.32 23.55 1.20
C TRP A 114 -21.00 22.78 1.09
N ARG A 115 -20.83 21.68 1.83
CA ARG A 115 -19.66 20.79 1.70
C ARG A 115 -19.66 20.06 0.37
N GLU A 116 -20.83 19.74 -0.17
CA GLU A 116 -20.94 19.14 -1.49
C GLU A 116 -20.48 20.11 -2.59
N VAL A 117 -20.92 21.38 -2.51
CA VAL A 117 -20.48 22.43 -3.45
C VAL A 117 -18.99 22.68 -3.35
N LEU A 118 -18.46 22.81 -2.13
CA LEU A 118 -17.03 23.00 -1.91
C LEU A 118 -16.23 21.77 -2.38
N GLY A 119 -16.77 20.55 -2.17
CA GLY A 119 -16.18 19.32 -2.66
C GLY A 119 -16.11 19.26 -4.19
N ARG A 120 -17.16 19.70 -4.90
CA ARG A 120 -17.13 19.79 -6.38
C ARG A 120 -16.03 20.74 -6.85
N LEU A 121 -15.90 21.90 -6.20
CA LEU A 121 -14.83 22.84 -6.53
C LEU A 121 -13.46 22.22 -6.26
N PHE A 122 -13.30 21.51 -5.15
CA PHE A 122 -12.05 20.85 -4.79
C PHE A 122 -11.65 19.80 -5.85
N TYR A 123 -12.57 18.88 -6.21
CA TYR A 123 -12.29 17.85 -7.21
C TYR A 123 -12.14 18.41 -8.63
N LYS A 124 -12.72 19.58 -8.94
CA LYS A 124 -12.46 20.30 -10.19
C LYS A 124 -10.99 20.69 -10.33
N GLY A 125 -10.29 20.91 -9.22
CA GLY A 125 -8.88 21.28 -9.20
C GLY A 125 -7.91 20.08 -9.29
N MET A 126 -8.39 18.87 -9.58
CA MET A 126 -7.60 17.67 -9.85
C MET A 126 -7.83 17.28 -11.31
N ASP A 127 -6.79 17.26 -12.12
CA ASP A 127 -6.94 16.95 -13.55
C ASP A 127 -7.05 15.45 -13.78
N ASP A 128 -6.19 14.67 -13.12
CA ASP A 128 -6.19 13.21 -13.21
C ASP A 128 -6.01 12.56 -11.83
N MET A 129 -6.77 11.51 -11.57
CA MET A 129 -6.77 10.79 -10.32
C MET A 129 -6.59 9.29 -10.56
N PHE A 130 -5.53 8.71 -10.01
CA PHE A 130 -5.33 7.27 -9.98
C PHE A 130 -6.04 6.64 -8.77
N PHE A 131 -6.72 5.55 -8.98
CA PHE A 131 -7.34 4.72 -7.95
C PHE A 131 -6.72 3.33 -7.98
N PHE A 132 -6.65 2.68 -6.82
CA PHE A 132 -6.09 1.34 -6.71
C PHE A 132 -6.99 0.25 -7.28
N SER A 133 -8.31 0.44 -7.28
CA SER A 133 -9.25 -0.56 -7.76
C SER A 133 -10.42 0.03 -8.53
N GLN A 134 -11.04 -0.78 -9.39
CA GLN A 134 -12.24 -0.41 -10.12
C GLN A 134 -13.40 -0.12 -9.17
N ASP A 135 -13.51 -0.86 -8.08
CA ASP A 135 -14.55 -0.66 -7.07
C ASP A 135 -14.48 0.75 -6.44
N LEU A 136 -13.28 1.27 -6.15
CA LEU A 136 -13.13 2.65 -5.67
C LEU A 136 -13.57 3.68 -6.70
N ILE A 137 -13.36 3.42 -7.99
CA ILE A 137 -13.86 4.27 -9.09
C ILE A 137 -15.39 4.21 -9.13
N ASP A 138 -15.96 3.01 -9.14
CA ASP A 138 -17.40 2.80 -9.23
C ASP A 138 -18.15 3.42 -8.05
N GLU A 139 -17.64 3.27 -6.84
CA GLU A 139 -18.15 3.95 -5.64
C GLU A 139 -18.05 5.49 -5.77
N SER A 140 -16.97 6.00 -6.32
CA SER A 140 -16.77 7.44 -6.54
C SER A 140 -17.75 8.01 -7.56
N LEU A 141 -18.06 7.27 -8.61
CA LEU A 141 -19.02 7.66 -9.65
C LEU A 141 -20.47 7.81 -9.15
N LYS A 142 -20.79 7.29 -7.98
CA LYS A 142 -22.09 7.51 -7.31
C LYS A 142 -22.27 8.96 -6.82
N THR A 143 -21.26 9.82 -6.97
CA THR A 143 -21.33 11.23 -6.57
C THR A 143 -21.14 12.16 -7.75
N SER A 144 -21.75 13.35 -7.69
CA SER A 144 -21.58 14.39 -8.69
C SER A 144 -20.22 15.14 -8.64
N LYS A 145 -19.32 14.72 -7.77
CA LYS A 145 -17.94 15.25 -7.65
C LYS A 145 -16.95 14.51 -8.54
N ALA A 146 -17.25 13.26 -8.87
CA ALA A 146 -16.44 12.43 -9.73
C ALA A 146 -16.65 12.79 -11.20
N VAL A 147 -15.56 12.80 -11.97
CA VAL A 147 -15.55 13.03 -13.42
C VAL A 147 -14.86 11.81 -14.04
N PRO A 148 -15.60 10.95 -14.77
CA PRO A 148 -15.08 9.66 -15.24
C PRO A 148 -13.79 9.78 -16.05
N GLU A 149 -13.70 10.81 -16.92
CA GLU A 149 -12.57 11.05 -17.82
C GLU A 149 -11.26 11.39 -17.09
N ARG A 150 -11.35 11.74 -15.80
CA ARG A 150 -10.23 12.09 -14.93
C ARG A 150 -9.82 10.97 -13.97
N MET A 151 -10.48 9.81 -14.06
CA MET A 151 -10.29 8.70 -13.14
C MET A 151 -9.60 7.55 -13.85
N HIS A 152 -8.48 7.09 -13.31
CA HIS A 152 -7.64 6.05 -13.89
C HIS A 152 -7.44 4.91 -12.89
N LEU A 153 -7.60 3.69 -13.36
CA LEU A 153 -7.16 2.53 -12.61
C LEU A 153 -5.64 2.42 -12.70
N GLY A 154 -4.97 2.38 -11.56
CA GLY A 154 -3.52 2.19 -11.50
C GLY A 154 -3.15 0.82 -10.96
N HIS A 155 -2.29 0.09 -11.67
CA HIS A 155 -1.79 -1.22 -11.26
C HIS A 155 -0.57 -1.10 -10.34
N TRP A 156 -0.78 -0.45 -9.19
CA TRP A 156 0.24 -0.31 -8.17
C TRP A 156 0.64 -1.66 -7.60
N GLY A 157 1.95 -1.94 -7.57
CA GLY A 157 2.45 -3.24 -7.18
C GLY A 157 3.94 -3.22 -6.81
N PRO A 158 4.54 -4.37 -6.42
CA PRO A 158 5.88 -4.44 -5.85
C PRO A 158 6.99 -3.97 -6.79
N ASP A 159 8.06 -3.48 -6.18
CA ASP A 159 9.36 -3.31 -6.83
C ASP A 159 10.03 -4.68 -6.96
N ILE A 160 9.88 -5.30 -8.13
CA ILE A 160 10.34 -6.66 -8.40
C ILE A 160 11.85 -6.79 -8.17
N GLU A 161 12.65 -5.82 -8.65
CA GLU A 161 14.09 -5.83 -8.50
C GLU A 161 14.53 -5.76 -7.01
N TYR A 162 13.79 -4.99 -6.21
CA TYR A 162 14.03 -4.92 -4.76
C TYR A 162 13.76 -6.26 -4.08
N TYR A 163 12.62 -6.89 -4.36
CA TYR A 163 12.27 -8.18 -3.75
C TYR A 163 13.17 -9.32 -4.23
N ASP A 164 13.65 -9.30 -5.48
CA ASP A 164 14.65 -10.27 -5.95
C ASP A 164 15.96 -10.16 -5.16
N ARG A 165 16.41 -8.95 -4.84
CA ARG A 165 17.59 -8.75 -3.98
C ARG A 165 17.36 -9.27 -2.57
N VAL A 166 16.20 -9.04 -1.97
CA VAL A 166 15.85 -9.57 -0.64
C VAL A 166 15.88 -11.09 -0.65
N ILE A 167 15.25 -11.73 -1.64
CA ILE A 167 15.22 -13.18 -1.80
C ILE A 167 16.63 -13.76 -1.99
N ALA A 168 17.47 -13.14 -2.82
CA ALA A 168 18.83 -13.56 -3.06
C ALA A 168 19.69 -13.49 -1.78
N SER A 169 19.61 -12.36 -1.06
CA SER A 169 20.30 -12.18 0.20
C SER A 169 19.90 -13.22 1.25
N GLU A 170 18.63 -13.59 1.32
CA GLU A 170 18.15 -14.61 2.25
C GLU A 170 18.68 -16.00 1.89
N LYS A 171 18.69 -16.36 0.60
CA LYS A 171 19.26 -17.63 0.13
C LYS A 171 20.75 -17.76 0.47
N GLU A 172 21.52 -16.67 0.30
CA GLU A 172 22.92 -16.62 0.68
C GLU A 172 23.12 -16.81 2.19
N ASN A 173 22.30 -16.18 3.03
CA ASN A 173 22.33 -16.33 4.48
C ASN A 173 22.02 -17.77 4.93
N VAL A 174 21.06 -18.44 4.29
CA VAL A 174 20.73 -19.85 4.56
C VAL A 174 21.91 -20.76 4.23
N VAL A 175 22.53 -20.57 3.07
CA VAL A 175 23.73 -21.34 2.67
C VAL A 175 24.88 -21.11 3.64
N ALA A 176 25.18 -19.87 3.98
CA ALA A 176 26.26 -19.51 4.87
C ALA A 176 26.09 -20.05 6.31
N SER A 177 24.84 -20.15 6.78
CA SER A 177 24.53 -20.67 8.12
C SER A 177 24.55 -22.19 8.23
N GLY A 178 24.72 -22.91 7.12
CA GLY A 178 24.65 -24.39 7.08
C GLY A 178 23.27 -24.97 7.47
N LYS A 179 22.27 -24.12 7.66
CA LYS A 179 20.88 -24.52 7.82
C LYS A 179 20.40 -24.96 6.45
N GLY A 180 19.97 -26.19 6.31
CA GLY A 180 19.30 -26.69 5.09
C GLY A 180 18.18 -25.74 4.68
N SER A 181 17.69 -25.90 3.43
CA SER A 181 16.64 -25.11 2.78
C SER A 181 15.79 -24.30 3.76
N SER A 182 15.55 -23.00 3.47
CA SER A 182 14.59 -22.19 4.22
C SER A 182 13.25 -22.91 4.24
N ASN A 183 13.01 -23.73 5.25
CA ASN A 183 11.68 -24.26 5.47
C ASN A 183 10.80 -23.05 5.76
N HIS A 184 9.84 -22.81 4.88
CA HIS A 184 8.79 -21.83 5.15
C HIS A 184 7.95 -22.41 6.29
N GLU A 185 8.16 -21.92 7.51
CA GLU A 185 7.53 -22.44 8.71
C GLU A 185 6.63 -21.39 9.35
N GLY A 186 5.44 -21.83 9.75
CA GLY A 186 4.49 -20.99 10.47
C GLY A 186 3.87 -19.87 9.64
N PHE A 187 3.03 -19.12 10.31
CA PHE A 187 2.29 -18.00 9.73
C PHE A 187 2.87 -16.67 10.22
N ILE A 188 2.68 -15.62 9.42
CA ILE A 188 3.05 -14.28 9.81
C ILE A 188 1.90 -13.31 9.56
N SER A 189 1.69 -12.37 10.46
CA SER A 189 0.83 -11.21 10.24
C SER A 189 1.64 -9.94 10.40
N THR A 190 1.68 -9.13 9.36
CA THR A 190 2.32 -7.81 9.37
C THR A 190 1.31 -6.72 9.01
N GLY A 191 1.69 -5.48 9.26
CA GLY A 191 0.87 -4.33 8.91
C GLY A 191 0.48 -3.49 10.10
N ARG A 192 -0.07 -2.32 9.82
CA ARG A 192 -0.25 -1.30 10.86
C ARG A 192 -1.70 -0.91 11.06
N GLU A 193 -2.48 -0.86 9.98
CA GLU A 193 -3.76 -0.17 9.96
C GLU A 193 -4.93 -1.15 9.96
N MET A 194 -5.91 -0.90 10.85
CA MET A 194 -7.20 -1.58 10.88
C MET A 194 -7.11 -3.11 10.86
N ARG A 195 -6.23 -3.68 11.69
CA ARG A 195 -6.10 -5.14 11.82
C ARG A 195 -7.11 -5.70 12.82
N ASP A 196 -7.81 -6.77 12.44
CA ASP A 196 -8.69 -7.55 13.31
C ASP A 196 -7.89 -8.63 14.04
N MET A 197 -7.20 -8.22 15.08
CA MET A 197 -6.36 -9.12 15.87
C MET A 197 -7.18 -10.07 16.74
N LYS A 198 -8.44 -9.71 17.08
CA LYS A 198 -9.31 -10.57 17.88
C LYS A 198 -9.66 -11.85 17.10
N THR A 199 -10.23 -11.68 15.91
CA THR A 199 -10.57 -12.80 15.01
C THR A 199 -9.34 -13.66 14.70
N LEU A 200 -8.20 -13.01 14.40
CA LEU A 200 -6.97 -13.73 14.06
C LEU A 200 -6.45 -14.60 15.21
N VAL A 201 -6.33 -14.03 16.41
CA VAL A 201 -5.81 -14.75 17.59
C VAL A 201 -6.75 -15.89 18.00
N GLU A 202 -8.06 -15.69 17.98
CA GLU A 202 -9.04 -16.72 18.28
C GLU A 202 -8.91 -17.93 17.32
N ALA A 203 -8.74 -17.67 16.03
CA ALA A 203 -8.53 -18.72 15.03
C ALA A 203 -7.21 -19.48 15.24
N PHE A 204 -6.12 -18.79 15.53
CA PHE A 204 -4.83 -19.42 15.79
C PHE A 204 -4.81 -20.18 17.13
N ASN A 205 -5.47 -19.66 18.15
CA ASN A 205 -5.68 -20.39 19.40
C ASN A 205 -6.43 -21.71 19.17
N ALA A 206 -7.46 -21.72 18.31
CA ALA A 206 -8.24 -22.89 18.03
C ALA A 206 -7.47 -23.95 17.20
N THR A 207 -6.62 -23.52 16.28
CA THR A 207 -5.87 -24.43 15.40
C THR A 207 -4.57 -24.94 16.04
N GLY A 208 -3.97 -24.19 16.96
CA GLY A 208 -2.65 -24.48 17.50
C GLY A 208 -1.50 -24.23 16.53
N ALA A 209 -1.76 -23.74 15.31
CA ALA A 209 -0.73 -23.42 14.32
C ALA A 209 0.13 -22.23 14.81
N PRO A 210 1.46 -22.23 14.55
CA PRO A 210 2.33 -21.15 15.00
C PRO A 210 2.14 -19.89 14.15
N ILE A 211 1.99 -18.74 14.80
CA ILE A 211 1.96 -17.42 14.15
C ILE A 211 2.83 -16.42 14.88
N GLU A 212 3.53 -15.59 14.10
CA GLU A 212 4.20 -14.38 14.59
C GLU A 212 3.47 -13.12 14.08
N ILE A 213 3.06 -12.25 14.99
CA ILE A 213 2.30 -11.02 14.71
C ILE A 213 3.19 -9.82 14.96
N TYR A 214 3.42 -9.01 13.92
CA TYR A 214 4.24 -7.79 13.98
C TYR A 214 3.39 -6.56 13.72
N LEU A 215 3.25 -5.69 14.72
CA LEU A 215 2.44 -4.48 14.60
C LEU A 215 2.91 -3.36 15.56
N ASN A 216 2.38 -2.15 15.35
CA ASN A 216 2.62 -1.05 16.28
C ASN A 216 1.70 -1.16 17.50
N LYS A 217 2.15 -0.68 18.66
CA LYS A 217 1.33 -0.65 19.89
C LYS A 217 0.01 0.09 19.70
N ARG A 218 0.01 1.19 18.94
CA ARG A 218 -1.16 2.03 18.67
C ARG A 218 -1.20 2.46 17.23
N ASN A 219 -2.35 2.34 16.59
CA ASN A 219 -2.56 2.83 15.23
C ASN A 219 -4.04 3.09 14.97
N CYS A 220 -4.37 4.17 14.23
CA CYS A 220 -5.74 4.53 13.82
C CYS A 220 -6.77 4.52 14.97
N GLY A 221 -6.37 4.94 16.17
CA GLY A 221 -7.25 4.95 17.33
C GLY A 221 -7.40 3.63 18.07
N ILE A 222 -6.77 2.55 17.58
CA ILE A 222 -6.75 1.24 18.23
C ILE A 222 -5.49 1.13 19.10
N ASP A 223 -5.68 0.74 20.38
CA ASP A 223 -4.60 0.39 21.31
C ASP A 223 -4.43 -1.14 21.31
N TYR A 224 -3.54 -1.62 20.44
CA TYR A 224 -3.27 -3.06 20.31
C TYR A 224 -2.59 -3.64 21.54
N GLU A 225 -1.76 -2.86 22.24
CA GLU A 225 -1.11 -3.32 23.48
C GLU A 225 -2.15 -3.64 24.56
N ALA A 226 -3.10 -2.72 24.78
CA ALA A 226 -4.20 -2.96 25.70
C ALA A 226 -5.14 -4.09 25.24
N MET A 227 -5.37 -4.20 23.93
CA MET A 227 -6.18 -5.28 23.35
C MET A 227 -5.56 -6.66 23.63
N PHE A 228 -4.28 -6.86 23.32
CA PHE A 228 -3.59 -8.14 23.55
C PHE A 228 -3.47 -8.47 25.05
N ALA A 229 -3.28 -7.47 25.92
CA ALA A 229 -3.24 -7.69 27.36
C ALA A 229 -4.57 -8.21 27.96
N ALA A 230 -5.69 -8.00 27.24
CA ALA A 230 -7.02 -8.43 27.64
C ALA A 230 -7.45 -9.75 26.97
N MET A 231 -6.62 -10.33 26.08
CA MET A 231 -6.93 -11.55 25.33
C MET A 231 -6.28 -12.78 25.95
N ASP A 232 -6.92 -13.93 25.78
CA ASP A 232 -6.29 -15.24 26.00
C ASP A 232 -5.38 -15.53 24.79
N ILE A 233 -4.07 -15.58 25.03
CA ILE A 233 -3.06 -15.81 23.99
C ILE A 233 -2.31 -17.06 24.34
N ARG A 234 -2.41 -18.11 23.48
CA ARG A 234 -1.71 -19.36 23.66
C ARG A 234 -0.25 -19.29 23.15
N ASP A 235 0.56 -20.24 23.56
CA ASP A 235 2.02 -20.29 23.27
C ASP A 235 2.37 -20.31 21.77
N ASN A 236 1.45 -20.73 20.92
CA ASN A 236 1.62 -20.73 19.47
C ASN A 236 1.46 -19.36 18.82
N VAL A 237 0.94 -18.36 19.54
CA VAL A 237 0.77 -16.99 19.05
C VAL A 237 1.79 -16.06 19.70
N LYS A 238 2.72 -15.54 18.90
CA LYS A 238 3.75 -14.61 19.36
C LYS A 238 3.49 -13.21 18.86
N VAL A 239 3.42 -12.23 19.76
CA VAL A 239 3.15 -10.82 19.43
C VAL A 239 4.41 -9.99 19.62
N HIS A 240 4.80 -9.27 18.56
CA HIS A 240 5.96 -8.39 18.52
C HIS A 240 5.51 -6.96 18.25
N PHE A 241 5.72 -6.06 19.21
CA PHE A 241 5.51 -4.64 18.98
C PHE A 241 6.75 -4.03 18.34
N THR A 242 6.57 -3.52 17.12
CA THR A 242 7.66 -3.06 16.27
C THR A 242 7.88 -1.57 16.40
N SER A 243 9.13 -1.18 16.64
CA SER A 243 9.62 0.18 16.45
C SER A 243 11.02 0.09 15.85
N GLY A 244 11.25 0.80 14.72
CA GLY A 244 12.59 0.91 14.14
C GLY A 244 13.11 -0.26 13.30
N TYR A 245 12.26 -1.24 12.97
CA TYR A 245 12.64 -2.28 12.00
C TYR A 245 12.88 -1.67 10.62
N LYS A 246 13.93 -2.14 9.93
CA LYS A 246 14.14 -1.83 8.52
C LYS A 246 13.12 -2.59 7.67
N HIS A 247 12.74 -2.02 6.54
CA HIS A 247 11.79 -2.66 5.63
C HIS A 247 12.31 -4.02 5.12
N SER A 248 13.62 -4.13 4.83
CA SER A 248 14.26 -5.37 4.42
C SER A 248 14.14 -6.49 5.44
N ASP A 249 14.24 -6.17 6.74
CA ASP A 249 14.14 -7.16 7.80
C ASP A 249 12.74 -7.76 7.88
N PHE A 250 11.70 -6.92 7.72
CA PHE A 250 10.32 -7.40 7.60
C PHE A 250 10.11 -8.26 6.36
N CYS A 251 10.64 -7.86 5.22
CA CYS A 251 10.54 -8.64 3.99
C CYS A 251 11.15 -10.04 4.15
N MET A 252 12.28 -10.16 4.85
CA MET A 252 12.89 -11.45 5.13
C MET A 252 12.02 -12.33 6.06
N LEU A 253 11.41 -11.73 7.09
CA LEU A 253 10.47 -12.45 7.96
C LEU A 253 9.27 -12.97 7.16
N VAL A 254 8.68 -12.13 6.30
CA VAL A 254 7.57 -12.51 5.43
C VAL A 254 7.98 -13.61 4.46
N TYR A 255 9.17 -13.52 3.85
CA TYR A 255 9.67 -14.52 2.90
C TYR A 255 9.87 -15.90 3.53
N ARG A 256 10.27 -15.95 4.83
CA ARG A 256 10.45 -17.20 5.58
C ARG A 256 9.15 -17.85 6.03
N ALA A 257 8.04 -17.12 6.03
CA ALA A 257 6.77 -17.63 6.49
C ALA A 257 6.12 -18.57 5.45
N GLN A 258 5.41 -19.56 5.94
CA GLN A 258 4.59 -20.46 5.11
C GLN A 258 3.44 -19.69 4.45
N CYS A 259 2.85 -18.73 5.16
CA CYS A 259 1.73 -17.94 4.67
C CYS A 259 1.62 -16.60 5.42
N VAL A 260 1.18 -15.56 4.71
CA VAL A 260 0.88 -14.24 5.29
C VAL A 260 -0.60 -14.13 5.64
N CYS A 261 -0.91 -13.75 6.87
CA CYS A 261 -2.27 -13.52 7.34
C CYS A 261 -2.59 -12.02 7.35
N ILE A 262 -3.54 -11.59 6.52
CA ILE A 262 -3.97 -10.20 6.36
C ILE A 262 -5.41 -10.08 6.87
N CYS A 263 -5.58 -10.24 8.19
CA CYS A 263 -6.87 -10.12 8.87
C CYS A 263 -7.16 -8.65 9.17
N CYS A 264 -8.18 -8.09 8.52
CA CYS A 264 -8.52 -6.68 8.59
C CYS A 264 -9.94 -6.47 9.10
N LEU A 265 -10.16 -5.33 9.76
CA LEU A 265 -11.49 -4.81 10.01
C LEU A 265 -12.10 -4.29 8.71
N GLU A 266 -13.42 -4.34 8.59
CA GLU A 266 -14.14 -3.79 7.43
C GLU A 266 -13.88 -2.28 7.29
N THR A 267 -13.56 -1.84 6.10
CA THR A 267 -13.31 -0.44 5.76
C THR A 267 -13.88 -0.11 4.38
N LYS A 268 -13.90 1.18 4.05
CA LYS A 268 -14.33 1.67 2.73
C LYS A 268 -13.14 1.95 1.77
N TYR A 269 -12.01 1.30 2.00
CA TYR A 269 -10.80 1.49 1.20
C TYR A 269 -9.91 0.24 1.22
N THR A 270 -8.81 0.28 0.50
CA THR A 270 -7.89 -0.84 0.25
C THR A 270 -7.01 -1.20 1.46
N VAL A 271 -7.62 -1.33 2.67
CA VAL A 271 -6.84 -1.76 3.84
C VAL A 271 -6.18 -3.11 3.58
N GLY A 272 -4.92 -3.26 3.99
CA GLY A 272 -4.15 -4.48 3.76
C GLY A 272 -3.37 -4.52 2.45
N LEU A 273 -3.66 -3.63 1.48
CA LEU A 273 -3.05 -3.66 0.14
C LEU A 273 -1.52 -3.65 0.17
N THR A 274 -0.87 -2.89 1.05
CA THR A 274 0.60 -2.87 1.14
C THR A 274 1.14 -4.25 1.47
N THR A 275 0.54 -4.95 2.43
CA THR A 275 0.96 -6.32 2.80
C THR A 275 0.68 -7.32 1.67
N VAL A 276 -0.46 -7.17 0.95
CA VAL A 276 -0.74 -7.97 -0.27
C VAL A 276 0.36 -7.77 -1.30
N VAL A 277 0.73 -6.52 -1.59
CA VAL A 277 1.80 -6.18 -2.55
C VAL A 277 3.15 -6.76 -2.13
N GLU A 278 3.48 -6.73 -0.85
CA GLU A 278 4.70 -7.35 -0.30
C GLU A 278 4.68 -8.87 -0.49
N ALA A 279 3.56 -9.54 -0.18
CA ALA A 279 3.39 -10.97 -0.36
C ALA A 279 3.50 -11.37 -1.84
N LEU A 280 2.88 -10.61 -2.75
CA LEU A 280 3.03 -10.79 -4.20
C LEU A 280 4.50 -10.67 -4.63
N GLY A 281 5.19 -9.63 -4.15
CA GLY A 281 6.59 -9.38 -4.47
C GLY A 281 7.54 -10.47 -3.98
N LEU A 282 7.26 -11.08 -2.85
CA LEU A 282 8.04 -12.15 -2.25
C LEU A 282 7.63 -13.55 -2.74
N GLY A 283 6.48 -13.69 -3.39
CA GLY A 283 5.95 -14.98 -3.83
C GLY A 283 5.47 -15.83 -2.66
N VAL A 284 4.88 -15.21 -1.64
CA VAL A 284 4.34 -15.89 -0.45
C VAL A 284 2.82 -15.98 -0.55
N PRO A 285 2.20 -17.15 -0.28
CA PRO A 285 0.76 -17.28 -0.27
C PRO A 285 0.13 -16.46 0.86
N MET A 286 -1.15 -16.14 0.74
CA MET A 286 -1.82 -15.30 1.73
C MET A 286 -3.22 -15.79 2.09
N ILE A 287 -3.62 -15.56 3.34
CA ILE A 287 -5.00 -15.60 3.79
C ILE A 287 -5.41 -14.15 4.07
N CYS A 288 -6.42 -13.65 3.37
CA CYS A 288 -6.84 -12.26 3.45
C CYS A 288 -8.31 -12.12 3.83
N SER A 289 -8.66 -11.10 4.60
CA SER A 289 -10.06 -10.67 4.70
C SER A 289 -10.58 -10.29 3.31
N ARG A 290 -11.81 -10.71 3.00
CA ARG A 290 -12.50 -10.43 1.71
C ARG A 290 -12.85 -8.94 1.60
N ASN A 291 -11.85 -8.15 1.23
CA ASN A 291 -12.01 -6.71 1.00
C ASN A 291 -12.35 -6.44 -0.47
N PRO A 292 -13.58 -5.98 -0.79
CA PRO A 292 -14.01 -5.73 -2.17
C PRO A 292 -13.23 -4.61 -2.86
N HIS A 293 -12.57 -3.76 -2.07
CA HIS A 293 -11.78 -2.65 -2.60
C HIS A 293 -10.37 -3.03 -3.06
N LEU A 294 -9.92 -4.29 -2.84
CA LEU A 294 -8.62 -4.74 -3.35
C LEU A 294 -8.61 -4.76 -4.89
N PRO A 295 -7.48 -4.41 -5.53
CA PRO A 295 -7.39 -4.35 -7.00
C PRO A 295 -7.32 -5.73 -7.68
N MET A 296 -7.15 -6.80 -6.91
CA MET A 296 -7.04 -8.18 -7.39
C MET A 296 -7.93 -9.11 -6.58
N ASP A 297 -8.48 -10.10 -7.26
CA ASP A 297 -9.16 -11.22 -6.63
C ASP A 297 -8.13 -12.31 -6.30
N ILE A 298 -7.77 -12.42 -5.03
CA ILE A 298 -6.73 -13.31 -4.51
C ILE A 298 -7.04 -14.78 -4.81
N GLU A 299 -8.31 -15.19 -4.69
CA GLU A 299 -8.74 -16.57 -4.95
C GLU A 299 -8.75 -16.89 -6.44
N LYS A 300 -9.33 -16.01 -7.26
CA LYS A 300 -9.38 -16.19 -8.71
C LYS A 300 -8.00 -16.23 -9.34
N GLU A 301 -7.06 -15.45 -8.82
CA GLU A 301 -5.66 -15.43 -9.25
C GLU A 301 -4.86 -16.61 -8.67
N GLY A 302 -5.47 -17.42 -7.78
CA GLY A 302 -4.83 -18.56 -7.14
C GLY A 302 -3.67 -18.20 -6.24
N CYS A 303 -3.69 -17.00 -5.64
CA CYS A 303 -2.61 -16.48 -4.79
C CYS A 303 -2.83 -16.74 -3.30
N GLY A 304 -4.01 -17.22 -2.90
CA GLY A 304 -4.36 -17.43 -1.51
C GLY A 304 -5.84 -17.69 -1.30
N ILE A 305 -6.30 -17.47 -0.07
CA ILE A 305 -7.67 -17.73 0.40
C ILE A 305 -8.27 -16.42 0.91
N LEU A 306 -9.52 -16.15 0.56
CA LEU A 306 -10.30 -15.03 1.09
C LEU A 306 -11.26 -15.50 2.17
N VAL A 307 -11.26 -14.82 3.31
CA VAL A 307 -12.13 -15.09 4.46
C VAL A 307 -12.96 -13.86 4.76
N ASP A 308 -14.25 -14.01 5.05
CA ASP A 308 -15.12 -12.90 5.36
C ASP A 308 -14.72 -12.19 6.67
N TYR A 309 -15.10 -10.93 6.83
CA TYR A 309 -14.77 -10.15 8.02
C TYR A 309 -15.37 -10.79 9.28
N GLY A 310 -14.55 -10.98 10.32
CA GLY A 310 -14.97 -11.56 11.59
C GLY A 310 -15.31 -13.05 11.57
N ASP A 311 -15.11 -13.74 10.43
CA ASP A 311 -15.41 -15.17 10.29
C ASP A 311 -14.27 -16.05 10.85
N ILE A 312 -14.35 -16.34 12.14
CA ILE A 312 -13.35 -17.15 12.85
C ILE A 312 -13.26 -18.57 12.26
N GLU A 313 -14.39 -19.21 11.93
CA GLU A 313 -14.41 -20.56 11.38
C GLU A 313 -13.82 -20.63 9.97
N GLY A 314 -14.04 -19.60 9.15
CA GLY A 314 -13.39 -19.42 7.86
C GLY A 314 -11.87 -19.31 8.01
N TRP A 315 -11.38 -18.53 9.00
CA TRP A 315 -9.95 -18.45 9.31
C TRP A 315 -9.38 -19.78 9.78
N ILE A 316 -10.06 -20.51 10.68
CA ILE A 316 -9.66 -21.86 11.13
C ILE A 316 -9.53 -22.80 9.94
N SER A 317 -10.50 -22.81 9.05
CA SER A 317 -10.52 -23.67 7.86
C SER A 317 -9.37 -23.34 6.91
N ALA A 318 -9.12 -22.04 6.66
CA ALA A 318 -8.03 -21.59 5.80
C ALA A 318 -6.63 -21.92 6.38
N ILE A 319 -6.44 -21.73 7.70
CA ILE A 319 -5.19 -22.08 8.40
C ILE A 319 -4.92 -23.59 8.29
N ARG A 320 -5.93 -24.41 8.55
CA ARG A 320 -5.81 -25.89 8.41
C ARG A 320 -5.46 -26.27 6.98
N TYR A 321 -6.15 -25.70 6.00
CA TYR A 321 -5.90 -25.98 4.58
C TYR A 321 -4.45 -25.69 4.20
N ILE A 322 -3.89 -24.54 4.55
CA ILE A 322 -2.49 -24.18 4.27
C ILE A 322 -1.52 -25.13 4.99
N THR A 323 -1.83 -25.52 6.22
CA THR A 323 -0.99 -26.41 7.02
C THR A 323 -0.97 -27.84 6.45
N GLU A 324 -2.12 -28.34 6.02
CA GLU A 324 -2.29 -29.71 5.52
C GLU A 324 -1.87 -29.86 4.05
N HIS A 325 -1.80 -28.75 3.28
CA HIS A 325 -1.51 -28.77 1.85
C HIS A 325 -0.32 -27.85 1.48
N PRO A 326 0.90 -28.14 1.95
CA PRO A 326 2.07 -27.28 1.73
C PRO A 326 2.40 -27.11 0.24
N ASP A 327 2.16 -28.13 -0.59
CA ASP A 327 2.37 -28.04 -2.05
C ASP A 327 1.42 -27.01 -2.70
N LYS A 328 0.16 -26.96 -2.24
CA LYS A 328 -0.83 -25.96 -2.68
C LYS A 328 -0.48 -24.57 -2.21
N ALA A 329 0.00 -24.43 -0.97
CA ALA A 329 0.52 -23.16 -0.48
C ALA A 329 1.70 -22.66 -1.34
N ALA A 330 2.65 -23.55 -1.68
CA ALA A 330 3.76 -23.22 -2.57
C ALA A 330 3.30 -22.85 -4.00
N GLU A 331 2.26 -23.50 -4.52
CA GLU A 331 1.63 -23.13 -5.80
C GLU A 331 1.02 -21.71 -5.74
N MET A 332 0.26 -21.40 -4.68
CA MET A 332 -0.30 -20.07 -4.43
C MET A 332 0.80 -19.00 -4.38
N GLY A 333 1.92 -19.26 -3.74
CA GLY A 333 3.07 -18.35 -3.71
C GLY A 333 3.66 -18.10 -5.10
N ARG A 334 3.82 -19.14 -5.92
CA ARG A 334 4.27 -18.98 -7.32
C ARG A 334 3.29 -18.13 -8.14
N ASN A 335 1.99 -18.35 -7.98
CA ASN A 335 0.95 -17.58 -8.64
C ASN A 335 0.98 -16.10 -8.20
N ALA A 336 1.18 -15.84 -6.90
CA ALA A 336 1.35 -14.50 -6.35
C ALA A 336 2.52 -13.77 -7.03
N ARG A 337 3.68 -14.42 -7.15
CA ARG A 337 4.84 -13.85 -7.84
C ARG A 337 4.57 -13.62 -9.33
N ALA A 338 3.94 -14.56 -10.01
CA ALA A 338 3.57 -14.43 -11.43
C ALA A 338 2.60 -13.27 -11.65
N LEU A 339 1.63 -13.07 -10.74
CA LEU A 339 0.70 -11.94 -10.80
C LEU A 339 1.44 -10.60 -10.67
N ALA A 340 2.39 -10.50 -9.73
CA ALA A 340 3.24 -9.32 -9.59
C ALA A 340 4.00 -9.02 -10.89
N GLN A 341 4.64 -10.01 -11.48
CA GLN A 341 5.45 -9.83 -12.70
C GLN A 341 4.61 -9.41 -13.92
N ARG A 342 3.41 -9.99 -14.10
CA ARG A 342 2.61 -9.75 -15.30
C ARG A 342 1.68 -8.55 -15.23
N LYS A 343 1.26 -8.11 -14.01
CA LYS A 343 0.18 -7.12 -13.92
C LYS A 343 0.40 -6.03 -12.87
N PHE A 344 0.87 -6.39 -11.68
CA PHE A 344 1.00 -5.44 -10.57
C PHE A 344 2.47 -5.29 -10.20
N ASN A 345 3.15 -4.26 -10.72
CA ASN A 345 4.52 -3.92 -10.35
C ASN A 345 4.83 -2.44 -10.59
N VAL A 346 5.96 -2.00 -10.06
CA VAL A 346 6.35 -0.59 -10.13
C VAL A 346 6.59 -0.10 -11.55
N GLU A 347 7.03 -0.97 -12.48
CA GLU A 347 7.30 -0.61 -13.88
C GLU A 347 5.98 -0.35 -14.65
N ILE A 348 5.00 -1.24 -14.48
CA ILE A 348 3.66 -1.07 -15.07
C ILE A 348 3.01 0.19 -14.51
N CYS A 349 3.04 0.38 -13.18
CA CYS A 349 2.54 1.58 -12.52
C CYS A 349 3.20 2.86 -13.07
N ALA A 350 4.53 2.86 -13.23
CA ALA A 350 5.27 4.01 -13.76
C ALA A 350 4.89 4.31 -15.22
N LYS A 351 4.71 3.28 -16.05
CA LYS A 351 4.25 3.44 -17.43
C LYS A 351 2.88 4.10 -17.50
N GLU A 352 1.91 3.60 -16.72
CA GLU A 352 0.55 4.16 -16.65
C GLU A 352 0.56 5.63 -16.19
N VAL A 353 1.32 5.94 -15.16
CA VAL A 353 1.51 7.33 -14.69
C VAL A 353 2.15 8.20 -15.77
N ALA A 354 3.17 7.68 -16.45
CA ALA A 354 3.86 8.41 -17.52
C ALA A 354 2.95 8.72 -18.72
N GLU A 355 2.05 7.80 -19.08
CA GLU A 355 1.07 8.00 -20.14
C GLU A 355 0.10 9.14 -19.81
N VAL A 356 -0.36 9.22 -18.56
CA VAL A 356 -1.23 10.31 -18.10
C VAL A 356 -0.48 11.64 -18.05
N VAL A 357 0.71 11.65 -17.43
CA VAL A 357 1.54 12.88 -17.32
C VAL A 357 1.89 13.48 -18.70
N LYS A 358 2.11 12.66 -19.72
CA LYS A 358 2.50 13.14 -21.07
C LYS A 358 1.34 13.73 -21.86
N ARG A 359 0.10 13.38 -21.54
CA ARG A 359 -1.08 13.91 -22.24
C ARG A 359 -1.74 15.10 -21.52
N SER A 360 -1.42 15.33 -20.23
CA SER A 360 -1.87 16.47 -19.43
C SER A 360 -1.01 17.70 -19.69
#